data_9a3b47b0c5f70eb0158235dadd9ecb94
#
_entry.id   9a3b47b0c5f70eb0158235dadd9ecb94
#
_cell.length_a   1.000
_cell.length_b   1.000
_cell.length_c   1.000
_cell.angle_alpha   90.00
_cell.angle_beta   90.00
_cell.angle_gamma   90.00
#
_symmetry.space_group_name_H-M   'P 1'
#
loop_
_entity.id
_entity.type
_entity.pdbx_description
1 polymer ?
#
loop_
_entity_poly.entity_id
_entity_poly.type
_entity_poly.pdbx_seq_one_letter_code
_entity_poly.pdbx_strand_id
1 'polypeptide(L)'
;MRWRGGWSRRCKPPLTLRAGQPIWQTMARAPLLQLTDISLTFGGNPVFDGLNLTVQGGDRVALVGRNGSGKSTLMKVMAGLVEPDQGQVIPPAGIHVGYMEQDPDLTGFATLGDFARASLGDAEGYRVEMAAEGLKFDPDRAVATASGGERRRAALARLLAEAPELMLLDEPTNHLDIEAIGWLEEQLSTTRAAFVLISHDRAFLRALTRATLWIDRGEVRRQDRGFEHFEDWRETLWAAEDEARHKLDRKIKAEARWAVEGISARRKRNQGRVRALAALREERAGQIRRQGTAAMELDAGQQSGKRVIDAKGISKAFGDRLILRPFDLRVLRGDRVAFVGPNGAGKTTLIKMLTGEIAPDTGE
;
A
#
# COMPACT_ATOMS: atom_id res chain seq x y z
N MET A 1 -1.23 -81.47 -37.30
CA MET A 1 -1.34 -80.99 -35.95
C MET A 1 -1.37 -79.47 -36.02
N ARG A 2 -2.49 -78.82 -35.68
CA ARG A 2 -2.82 -77.45 -36.05
C ARG A 2 -2.68 -76.55 -34.87
N TRP A 3 -1.86 -75.45 -35.02
CA TRP A 3 -1.86 -74.29 -34.16
C TRP A 3 -2.69 -73.20 -34.81
N ARG A 4 -3.71 -72.69 -34.12
CA ARG A 4 -4.43 -71.47 -34.48
C ARG A 4 -4.39 -70.55 -33.25
N GLY A 5 -3.54 -69.53 -33.30
CA GLY A 5 -3.53 -68.42 -32.36
C GLY A 5 -4.07 -67.18 -33.03
N GLY A 6 -5.32 -66.84 -32.70
CA GLY A 6 -5.95 -65.60 -33.15
C GLY A 6 -5.64 -64.44 -32.21
N TRP A 7 -4.97 -63.42 -32.70
CA TRP A 7 -4.80 -62.15 -32.00
C TRP A 7 -5.93 -61.21 -32.42
N SER A 8 -6.92 -60.98 -31.55
CA SER A 8 -7.91 -59.92 -31.74
C SER A 8 -7.33 -58.61 -31.26
N ARG A 9 -6.92 -57.76 -32.19
CA ARG A 9 -6.67 -56.33 -31.92
C ARG A 9 -8.01 -55.66 -31.66
N ARG A 10 -8.30 -55.34 -30.41
CA ARG A 10 -9.38 -54.40 -30.08
C ARG A 10 -8.94 -52.99 -30.50
N CYS A 11 -9.49 -52.49 -31.57
CA CYS A 11 -9.47 -51.06 -31.92
C CYS A 11 -10.22 -50.32 -30.83
N LYS A 12 -9.53 -49.36 -30.16
CA LYS A 12 -10.19 -48.36 -29.33
C LYS A 12 -10.94 -47.42 -30.26
N PRO A 13 -12.20 -47.05 -29.97
CA PRO A 13 -12.92 -46.04 -30.75
C PRO A 13 -12.22 -44.67 -30.67
N PRO A 14 -12.31 -43.84 -31.70
CA PRO A 14 -11.74 -42.52 -31.67
C PRO A 14 -12.44 -41.66 -30.62
N LEU A 15 -11.66 -40.90 -29.84
CA LEU A 15 -12.15 -39.88 -28.95
C LEU A 15 -13.01 -38.87 -29.74
N THR A 16 -14.33 -38.96 -29.58
CA THR A 16 -15.26 -37.95 -30.04
C THR A 16 -15.01 -36.69 -29.20
N LEU A 17 -14.38 -35.70 -29.80
CA LEU A 17 -14.38 -34.32 -29.34
C LEU A 17 -15.83 -33.86 -29.20
N ARG A 18 -16.30 -33.65 -27.98
CA ARG A 18 -17.53 -32.92 -27.68
C ARG A 18 -17.36 -31.51 -28.22
N ALA A 19 -17.99 -31.25 -29.35
CA ALA A 19 -18.23 -29.88 -29.86
C ALA A 19 -19.12 -29.16 -28.83
N GLY A 20 -18.67 -28.00 -28.33
CA GLY A 20 -19.57 -27.07 -27.63
C GLY A 20 -19.18 -26.63 -26.23
N GLN A 21 -17.91 -26.46 -25.94
CA GLN A 21 -17.54 -25.46 -24.95
C GLN A 21 -16.83 -24.32 -25.68
N PRO A 22 -17.38 -23.10 -25.69
CA PRO A 22 -16.61 -21.95 -26.15
C PRO A 22 -15.40 -21.84 -25.21
N ILE A 23 -14.22 -22.05 -25.79
CA ILE A 23 -12.97 -21.69 -25.17
C ILE A 23 -13.01 -20.15 -25.13
N TRP A 24 -13.60 -19.60 -24.10
CA TRP A 24 -13.28 -18.23 -23.70
C TRP A 24 -11.81 -18.31 -23.28
N GLN A 25 -10.91 -18.16 -24.24
CA GLN A 25 -9.57 -17.74 -23.96
C GLN A 25 -9.73 -16.52 -23.09
N THR A 26 -9.38 -16.67 -21.82
CA THR A 26 -9.11 -15.54 -20.94
C THR A 26 -8.02 -14.80 -21.69
N MET A 27 -8.40 -13.78 -22.49
CA MET A 27 -7.43 -12.92 -23.16
C MET A 27 -6.58 -12.38 -22.03
N ALA A 28 -5.32 -12.79 -21.99
CA ALA A 28 -4.36 -12.25 -21.04
C ALA A 28 -4.41 -10.74 -21.24
N ARG A 29 -4.81 -10.02 -20.20
CA ARG A 29 -4.88 -8.55 -20.25
C ARG A 29 -3.49 -8.06 -20.60
N ALA A 30 -3.40 -7.13 -21.55
CA ALA A 30 -2.11 -6.56 -21.93
C ALA A 30 -1.47 -5.91 -20.70
N PRO A 31 -0.18 -6.14 -20.44
CA PRO A 31 0.51 -5.47 -19.35
C PRO A 31 0.54 -3.96 -19.60
N LEU A 32 0.21 -3.17 -18.60
CA LEU A 32 0.36 -1.70 -18.63
C LEU A 32 1.73 -1.26 -18.16
N LEU A 33 2.39 -2.08 -17.36
CA LEU A 33 3.74 -1.82 -16.85
C LEU A 33 4.39 -3.14 -16.46
N GLN A 34 5.64 -3.31 -16.84
CA GLN A 34 6.44 -4.46 -16.44
C GLN A 34 7.79 -3.99 -15.88
N LEU A 35 8.11 -4.46 -14.68
CA LEU A 35 9.40 -4.33 -14.03
C LEU A 35 10.11 -5.67 -14.09
N THR A 36 11.36 -5.70 -14.54
CA THR A 36 12.15 -6.92 -14.68
C THR A 36 13.51 -6.74 -14.00
N ASP A 37 13.80 -7.62 -13.04
CA ASP A 37 15.06 -7.69 -12.29
C ASP A 37 15.51 -6.36 -11.68
N ILE A 38 14.55 -5.59 -11.15
CA ILE A 38 14.81 -4.28 -10.56
C ILE A 38 15.59 -4.43 -9.26
N SER A 39 16.78 -3.85 -9.23
CA SER A 39 17.57 -3.68 -8.02
C SER A 39 17.83 -2.20 -7.78
N LEU A 40 17.68 -1.77 -6.52
CA LEU A 40 17.85 -0.37 -6.12
C LEU A 40 18.40 -0.29 -4.71
N THR A 41 19.42 0.55 -4.53
CA THR A 41 20.13 0.73 -3.27
C THR A 41 20.14 2.20 -2.88
N PHE A 42 19.78 2.52 -1.64
CA PHE A 42 19.94 3.86 -1.08
C PHE A 42 20.90 3.83 0.12
N GLY A 43 21.93 4.67 0.07
CA GLY A 43 22.90 4.82 1.17
C GLY A 43 23.59 3.51 1.56
N GLY A 44 23.80 2.60 0.60
CA GLY A 44 24.45 1.30 0.83
C GLY A 44 23.50 0.19 1.32
N ASN A 45 22.23 0.49 1.57
CA ASN A 45 21.24 -0.52 1.93
C ASN A 45 20.35 -0.86 0.73
N PRO A 46 20.24 -2.15 0.33
CA PRO A 46 19.35 -2.56 -0.74
C PRO A 46 17.90 -2.33 -0.35
N VAL A 47 17.15 -1.62 -1.20
CA VAL A 47 15.71 -1.42 -1.07
C VAL A 47 14.97 -2.52 -1.83
N PHE A 48 15.44 -2.83 -3.02
CA PHE A 48 14.95 -3.94 -3.85
C PHE A 48 16.13 -4.73 -4.39
N ASP A 49 15.94 -6.06 -4.56
CA ASP A 49 16.95 -6.96 -5.11
C ASP A 49 16.25 -7.97 -6.04
N GLY A 50 16.41 -7.79 -7.36
CA GLY A 50 15.84 -8.65 -8.39
C GLY A 50 14.31 -8.64 -8.45
N LEU A 51 13.66 -7.49 -8.18
CA LEU A 51 12.21 -7.36 -8.18
C LEU A 51 11.62 -7.54 -9.58
N ASN A 52 10.66 -8.44 -9.70
CA ASN A 52 9.83 -8.64 -10.88
C ASN A 52 8.36 -8.34 -10.56
N LEU A 53 7.74 -7.45 -11.34
CA LEU A 53 6.36 -7.03 -11.13
C LEU A 53 5.69 -6.72 -12.47
N THR A 54 4.45 -7.15 -12.63
CA THR A 54 3.61 -6.79 -13.79
C THR A 54 2.29 -6.21 -13.29
N VAL A 55 1.90 -5.06 -13.86
CA VAL A 55 0.59 -4.44 -13.67
C VAL A 55 -0.19 -4.58 -14.98
N GLN A 56 -1.40 -5.10 -14.88
CA GLN A 56 -2.28 -5.36 -16.03
C GLN A 56 -3.39 -4.31 -16.14
N GLY A 57 -3.99 -4.20 -17.32
CA GLY A 57 -5.15 -3.34 -17.54
C GLY A 57 -6.30 -3.65 -16.57
N GLY A 58 -6.81 -2.63 -15.87
CA GLY A 58 -7.88 -2.75 -14.90
C GLY A 58 -7.48 -3.40 -13.57
N ASP A 59 -6.19 -3.56 -13.30
CA ASP A 59 -5.69 -3.95 -11.98
C ASP A 59 -6.04 -2.87 -10.94
N ARG A 60 -6.50 -3.30 -9.77
CA ARG A 60 -6.79 -2.47 -8.60
C ARG A 60 -6.00 -2.99 -7.41
N VAL A 61 -4.84 -2.40 -7.19
CA VAL A 61 -3.80 -2.99 -6.36
C VAL A 61 -3.57 -2.15 -5.11
N ALA A 62 -3.63 -2.78 -3.93
CA ALA A 62 -3.11 -2.20 -2.69
C ALA A 62 -1.60 -2.46 -2.59
N LEU A 63 -0.80 -1.43 -2.40
CA LEU A 63 0.63 -1.57 -2.09
C LEU A 63 0.85 -1.37 -0.59
N VAL A 64 1.17 -2.44 0.10
CA VAL A 64 1.31 -2.46 1.56
C VAL A 64 2.72 -2.84 2.00
N GLY A 65 3.11 -2.36 3.16
CA GLY A 65 4.43 -2.60 3.74
C GLY A 65 4.69 -1.67 4.90
N ARG A 66 5.73 -1.93 5.67
CA ARG A 66 6.13 -1.07 6.81
C ARG A 66 6.56 0.32 6.33
N ASN A 67 6.54 1.30 7.24
CA ASN A 67 7.13 2.61 6.94
C ASN A 67 8.63 2.43 6.66
N GLY A 68 9.12 3.09 5.60
CA GLY A 68 10.49 2.93 5.15
C GLY A 68 10.79 1.65 4.36
N SER A 69 9.79 0.82 4.02
CA SER A 69 10.01 -0.40 3.22
C SER A 69 10.20 -0.16 1.72
N GLY A 70 10.16 1.09 1.25
CA GLY A 70 10.34 1.43 -0.16
C GLY A 70 9.05 1.55 -0.97
N LYS A 71 7.85 1.65 -0.35
CA LYS A 71 6.58 1.78 -1.09
C LYS A 71 6.56 2.95 -2.08
N SER A 72 6.82 4.16 -1.58
CA SER A 72 6.86 5.37 -2.42
C SER A 72 8.01 5.33 -3.43
N THR A 73 9.13 4.70 -3.06
CA THR A 73 10.25 4.46 -3.98
C THR A 73 9.84 3.55 -5.13
N LEU A 74 9.14 2.46 -4.85
CA LEU A 74 8.61 1.57 -5.90
C LEU A 74 7.67 2.33 -6.83
N MET A 75 6.75 3.14 -6.31
CA MET A 75 5.88 3.97 -7.13
C MET A 75 6.66 4.95 -8.02
N LYS A 76 7.71 5.59 -7.48
CA LYS A 76 8.58 6.48 -8.28
C LYS A 76 9.33 5.74 -9.38
N VAL A 77 9.79 4.50 -9.10
CA VAL A 77 10.38 3.63 -10.15
C VAL A 77 9.33 3.28 -11.20
N MET A 78 8.12 2.90 -10.80
CA MET A 78 7.00 2.62 -11.72
C MET A 78 6.62 3.83 -12.56
N ALA A 79 6.71 5.03 -12.00
CA ALA A 79 6.45 6.30 -12.70
C ALA A 79 7.62 6.75 -13.60
N GLY A 80 8.78 6.06 -13.57
CA GLY A 80 9.97 6.48 -14.30
C GLY A 80 10.68 7.71 -13.70
N LEU A 81 10.36 8.11 -12.46
CA LEU A 81 10.96 9.23 -11.75
C LEU A 81 12.26 8.86 -11.04
N VAL A 82 12.48 7.57 -10.81
CA VAL A 82 13.70 7.02 -10.22
C VAL A 82 14.18 5.88 -11.11
N GLU A 83 15.40 5.99 -11.61
CA GLU A 83 16.04 4.91 -12.37
C GLU A 83 16.57 3.85 -11.40
N PRO A 84 16.30 2.57 -11.64
CA PRO A 84 16.88 1.48 -10.86
C PRO A 84 18.38 1.32 -11.16
N ASP A 85 19.15 0.81 -10.18
CA ASP A 85 20.56 0.50 -10.37
C ASP A 85 20.77 -0.64 -11.39
N GLN A 86 19.84 -1.60 -11.43
CA GLN A 86 19.80 -2.71 -12.37
C GLN A 86 18.35 -3.04 -12.73
N GLY A 87 18.19 -3.69 -13.88
CA GLY A 87 16.90 -4.11 -14.40
C GLY A 87 16.29 -3.09 -15.36
N GLN A 88 15.03 -3.31 -15.73
CA GLN A 88 14.34 -2.47 -16.71
C GLN A 88 12.89 -2.24 -16.31
N VAL A 89 12.43 -1.01 -16.48
CA VAL A 89 11.02 -0.63 -16.41
C VAL A 89 10.52 -0.48 -17.85
N ILE A 90 9.57 -1.31 -18.23
CA ILE A 90 9.05 -1.37 -19.62
C ILE A 90 7.58 -0.93 -19.60
N PRO A 91 7.29 0.35 -19.86
CA PRO A 91 5.94 0.75 -20.22
C PRO A 91 5.68 0.38 -21.68
N PRO A 92 4.53 -0.23 -22.03
CA PRO A 92 4.15 -0.39 -23.42
C PRO A 92 4.01 0.97 -24.12
N ALA A 93 4.28 1.01 -25.43
CA ALA A 93 4.14 2.22 -26.22
C ALA A 93 2.71 2.78 -26.14
N GLY A 94 2.59 4.07 -25.85
CA GLY A 94 1.30 4.78 -25.80
C GLY A 94 0.53 4.64 -24.49
N ILE A 95 1.10 4.04 -23.46
CA ILE A 95 0.51 4.00 -22.11
C ILE A 95 0.94 5.22 -21.32
N HIS A 96 -0.03 5.97 -20.82
CA HIS A 96 0.19 7.08 -19.89
C HIS A 96 0.11 6.57 -18.44
N VAL A 97 1.22 6.74 -17.70
CA VAL A 97 1.31 6.45 -16.27
C VAL A 97 1.28 7.76 -15.51
N GLY A 98 0.21 7.98 -14.75
CA GLY A 98 0.08 9.17 -13.90
C GLY A 98 0.52 8.85 -12.47
N TYR A 99 1.27 9.75 -11.86
CA TYR A 99 1.73 9.64 -10.47
C TYR A 99 1.28 10.83 -9.65
N MET A 100 0.64 10.56 -8.51
CA MET A 100 0.31 11.59 -7.54
C MET A 100 1.52 11.91 -6.67
N GLU A 101 2.12 13.05 -6.89
CA GLU A 101 3.24 13.53 -6.07
C GLU A 101 2.78 13.95 -4.67
N GLN A 102 3.57 13.59 -3.66
CA GLN A 102 3.30 14.01 -2.27
C GLN A 102 3.51 15.51 -2.06
N ASP A 103 4.45 16.10 -2.78
CA ASP A 103 4.76 17.54 -2.74
C ASP A 103 4.90 18.06 -4.17
N PRO A 104 3.78 18.37 -4.84
CA PRO A 104 3.78 18.77 -6.24
C PRO A 104 4.46 20.14 -6.42
N ASP A 105 5.27 20.24 -7.49
CA ASP A 105 5.85 21.51 -7.89
C ASP A 105 4.83 22.32 -8.69
N LEU A 106 4.35 23.41 -8.10
CA LEU A 106 3.42 24.34 -8.72
C LEU A 106 4.12 25.62 -9.25
N THR A 107 5.44 25.59 -9.36
CA THR A 107 6.22 26.73 -9.85
C THR A 107 5.79 27.10 -11.28
N GLY A 108 5.55 28.38 -11.51
CA GLY A 108 5.14 28.89 -12.83
C GLY A 108 3.62 28.97 -13.05
N PHE A 109 2.80 28.49 -12.11
CA PHE A 109 1.35 28.61 -12.19
C PHE A 109 0.83 29.70 -11.27
N ALA A 110 -0.16 30.49 -11.75
CA ALA A 110 -0.77 31.55 -10.97
C ALA A 110 -1.80 31.00 -9.97
N THR A 111 -2.65 30.09 -10.42
CA THR A 111 -3.71 29.50 -9.62
C THR A 111 -3.60 27.96 -9.55
N LEU A 112 -4.33 27.37 -8.62
CA LEU A 112 -4.44 25.91 -8.51
C LEU A 112 -5.13 25.30 -9.72
N GLY A 113 -6.10 26.02 -10.31
CA GLY A 113 -6.80 25.61 -11.52
C GLY A 113 -5.88 25.62 -12.75
N ASP A 114 -5.01 26.66 -12.90
CA ASP A 114 -4.03 26.68 -13.99
C ASP A 114 -3.11 25.46 -13.95
N PHE A 115 -2.62 25.12 -12.75
CA PHE A 115 -1.82 23.92 -12.56
C PHE A 115 -2.58 22.62 -12.91
N ALA A 116 -3.83 22.53 -12.44
CA ALA A 116 -4.62 21.30 -12.65
C ALA A 116 -5.02 21.12 -14.13
N ARG A 117 -5.18 22.20 -14.89
CA ARG A 117 -5.55 22.16 -16.31
C ARG A 117 -4.34 22.08 -17.26
N ALA A 118 -3.12 22.25 -16.78
CA ALA A 118 -1.92 22.45 -17.60
C ALA A 118 -1.63 21.36 -18.64
N SER A 119 -2.09 20.13 -18.41
CA SER A 119 -1.92 18.97 -19.30
C SER A 119 -3.14 18.65 -20.13
N LEU A 120 -4.25 19.41 -19.98
CA LEU A 120 -5.52 19.13 -20.65
C LEU A 120 -5.74 20.05 -21.83
N GLY A 121 -6.51 19.58 -22.81
CA GLY A 121 -7.03 20.44 -23.87
C GLY A 121 -8.18 21.32 -23.37
N ASP A 122 -8.45 22.45 -24.09
CA ASP A 122 -9.49 23.41 -23.69
C ASP A 122 -10.88 22.79 -23.45
N ALA A 123 -11.22 21.75 -24.20
CA ALA A 123 -12.51 21.05 -24.08
C ALA A 123 -12.65 20.17 -22.82
N GLU A 124 -11.56 19.88 -22.12
CA GLU A 124 -11.54 18.95 -20.97
C GLU A 124 -11.44 19.64 -19.62
N GLY A 125 -11.36 20.98 -19.59
CA GLY A 125 -11.27 21.79 -18.38
C GLY A 125 -12.37 21.52 -17.36
N TYR A 126 -13.59 21.14 -17.79
CA TYR A 126 -14.70 20.79 -16.92
C TYR A 126 -14.39 19.63 -15.96
N ARG A 127 -13.47 18.73 -16.32
CA ARG A 127 -13.05 17.62 -15.45
C ARG A 127 -12.34 18.12 -14.19
N VAL A 128 -11.57 19.21 -14.33
CA VAL A 128 -10.91 19.85 -13.20
C VAL A 128 -11.94 20.52 -12.29
N GLU A 129 -12.97 21.16 -12.86
CA GLU A 129 -14.05 21.77 -12.07
C GLU A 129 -14.80 20.72 -11.24
N MET A 130 -15.16 19.59 -11.86
CA MET A 130 -15.80 18.48 -11.16
C MET A 130 -14.90 17.93 -10.03
N ALA A 131 -13.60 17.77 -10.31
CA ALA A 131 -12.65 17.29 -9.32
C ALA A 131 -12.42 18.33 -8.20
N ALA A 132 -12.43 19.63 -8.52
CA ALA A 132 -12.30 20.71 -7.55
C ALA A 132 -13.49 20.76 -6.58
N GLU A 133 -14.71 20.58 -7.10
CA GLU A 133 -15.92 20.51 -6.28
C GLU A 133 -15.88 19.29 -5.35
N GLY A 134 -15.57 18.09 -5.88
CA GLY A 134 -15.51 16.86 -5.11
C GLY A 134 -14.40 16.84 -4.06
N LEU A 135 -13.22 17.35 -4.39
CA LEU A 135 -12.06 17.44 -3.50
C LEU A 135 -12.07 18.69 -2.62
N LYS A 136 -13.02 19.59 -2.82
CA LYS A 136 -13.24 20.82 -2.03
C LYS A 136 -12.01 21.73 -2.00
N PHE A 137 -11.53 22.13 -3.15
CA PHE A 137 -10.55 23.20 -3.27
C PHE A 137 -11.04 24.25 -4.27
N ASP A 138 -10.58 25.47 -4.11
CA ASP A 138 -10.90 26.59 -4.99
C ASP A 138 -9.89 26.67 -6.14
N PRO A 139 -10.29 26.43 -7.41
CA PRO A 139 -9.40 26.52 -8.56
C PRO A 139 -8.78 27.91 -8.76
N ASP A 140 -9.49 28.98 -8.36
CA ASP A 140 -9.03 30.35 -8.50
C ASP A 140 -8.06 30.78 -7.39
N ARG A 141 -7.85 29.92 -6.41
CA ARG A 141 -6.89 30.14 -5.32
C ARG A 141 -5.48 30.31 -5.86
N ALA A 142 -4.85 31.44 -5.51
CA ALA A 142 -3.46 31.70 -5.88
C ALA A 142 -2.52 30.65 -5.23
N VAL A 143 -1.59 30.09 -6.02
CA VAL A 143 -0.61 29.11 -5.57
C VAL A 143 0.22 29.62 -4.38
N ALA A 144 0.58 30.90 -4.39
CA ALA A 144 1.38 31.52 -3.33
C ALA A 144 0.71 31.47 -1.94
N THR A 145 -0.62 31.49 -1.88
CA THR A 145 -1.40 31.49 -0.63
C THR A 145 -2.04 30.13 -0.31
N ALA A 146 -1.89 29.16 -1.21
CA ALA A 146 -2.48 27.85 -1.05
C ALA A 146 -1.75 27.02 0.03
N SER A 147 -2.52 26.37 0.89
CA SER A 147 -2.00 25.42 1.87
C SER A 147 -1.45 24.17 1.19
N GLY A 148 -0.57 23.42 1.87
CA GLY A 148 -0.06 22.14 1.35
C GLY A 148 -1.18 21.13 1.05
N GLY A 149 -2.27 21.15 1.83
CA GLY A 149 -3.44 20.31 1.57
C GLY A 149 -4.19 20.70 0.30
N GLU A 150 -4.34 22.01 0.00
CA GLU A 150 -4.96 22.49 -1.24
C GLU A 150 -4.11 22.15 -2.46
N ARG A 151 -2.79 22.32 -2.36
CA ARG A 151 -1.86 21.93 -3.44
C ARG A 151 -1.95 20.43 -3.77
N ARG A 152 -2.01 19.57 -2.75
CA ARG A 152 -2.19 18.11 -2.95
C ARG A 152 -3.53 17.77 -3.57
N ARG A 153 -4.62 18.44 -3.17
CA ARG A 153 -5.94 18.26 -3.80
C ARG A 153 -5.94 18.68 -5.27
N ALA A 154 -5.26 19.77 -5.60
CA ALA A 154 -5.09 20.20 -7.00
C ALA A 154 -4.28 19.18 -7.82
N ALA A 155 -3.22 18.59 -7.26
CA ALA A 155 -2.46 17.53 -7.92
C ALA A 155 -3.29 16.24 -8.13
N LEU A 156 -4.10 15.87 -7.15
CA LEU A 156 -5.02 14.75 -7.30
C LEU A 156 -6.10 15.05 -8.36
N ALA A 157 -6.65 16.27 -8.38
CA ALA A 157 -7.59 16.71 -9.40
C ALA A 157 -7.00 16.64 -10.80
N ARG A 158 -5.75 17.12 -10.98
CA ARG A 158 -5.01 16.99 -12.23
C ARG A 158 -4.91 15.55 -12.69
N LEU A 159 -4.43 14.65 -11.82
CA LEU A 159 -4.28 13.24 -12.13
C LEU A 159 -5.61 12.58 -12.56
N LEU A 160 -6.71 12.88 -11.84
CA LEU A 160 -8.03 12.35 -12.17
C LEU A 160 -8.57 12.91 -13.48
N ALA A 161 -8.32 14.19 -13.78
CA ALA A 161 -8.74 14.84 -15.00
C ALA A 161 -7.96 14.36 -16.24
N GLU A 162 -6.67 14.08 -16.10
CA GLU A 162 -5.82 13.47 -17.13
C GLU A 162 -6.28 12.04 -17.48
N ALA A 163 -6.92 11.33 -16.56
CA ALA A 163 -7.45 9.99 -16.71
C ALA A 163 -6.45 9.00 -17.36
N PRO A 164 -5.24 8.82 -16.81
CA PRO A 164 -4.23 7.93 -17.37
C PRO A 164 -4.69 6.47 -17.33
N GLU A 165 -4.08 5.59 -18.13
CA GLU A 165 -4.36 4.15 -18.12
C GLU A 165 -3.90 3.48 -16.82
N LEU A 166 -2.86 3.99 -16.18
CA LEU A 166 -2.36 3.56 -14.88
C LEU A 166 -2.17 4.75 -13.95
N MET A 167 -2.87 4.75 -12.81
CA MET A 167 -2.73 5.74 -11.75
C MET A 167 -1.90 5.18 -10.59
N LEU A 168 -0.91 5.92 -10.15
CA LEU A 168 -0.08 5.63 -8.98
C LEU A 168 -0.44 6.63 -7.88
N LEU A 169 -1.13 6.17 -6.84
CA LEU A 169 -1.74 6.99 -5.80
C LEU A 169 -1.02 6.75 -4.45
N ASP A 170 -0.17 7.69 -4.04
CA ASP A 170 0.56 7.62 -2.76
C ASP A 170 -0.13 8.47 -1.70
N GLU A 171 -0.83 7.80 -0.77
CA GLU A 171 -1.60 8.40 0.34
C GLU A 171 -2.61 9.47 -0.12
N PRO A 172 -3.50 9.18 -1.08
CA PRO A 172 -4.41 10.17 -1.64
C PRO A 172 -5.47 10.67 -0.64
N THR A 173 -5.74 9.91 0.43
CA THR A 173 -6.71 10.27 1.47
C THR A 173 -6.17 11.28 2.48
N ASN A 174 -4.86 11.53 2.48
CA ASN A 174 -4.27 12.51 3.40
C ASN A 174 -4.78 13.92 3.10
N HIS A 175 -5.15 14.63 4.15
CA HIS A 175 -5.71 16.00 4.10
C HIS A 175 -7.10 16.12 3.43
N LEU A 176 -7.75 15.01 3.09
CA LEU A 176 -9.14 14.98 2.68
C LEU A 176 -10.06 14.89 3.90
N ASP A 177 -11.24 15.48 3.82
CA ASP A 177 -12.30 15.21 4.77
C ASP A 177 -13.14 13.99 4.32
N ILE A 178 -14.04 13.56 5.19
CA ILE A 178 -14.82 12.33 4.95
C ILE A 178 -15.68 12.40 3.68
N GLU A 179 -16.14 13.58 3.30
CA GLU A 179 -16.96 13.76 2.11
C GLU A 179 -16.10 13.70 0.84
N ALA A 180 -14.91 14.33 0.86
CA ALA A 180 -13.95 14.25 -0.23
C ALA A 180 -13.39 12.83 -0.40
N ILE A 181 -13.17 12.08 0.70
CA ILE A 181 -12.80 10.67 0.65
C ILE A 181 -13.90 9.84 -0.01
N GLY A 182 -15.16 10.04 0.38
CA GLY A 182 -16.31 9.35 -0.22
C GLY A 182 -16.44 9.63 -1.72
N TRP A 183 -16.27 10.88 -2.12
CA TRP A 183 -16.25 11.25 -3.53
C TRP A 183 -15.11 10.59 -4.31
N LEU A 184 -13.89 10.60 -3.74
CA LEU A 184 -12.73 9.96 -4.37
C LEU A 184 -12.93 8.44 -4.51
N GLU A 185 -13.52 7.80 -3.49
CA GLU A 185 -13.86 6.38 -3.53
C GLU A 185 -14.83 6.07 -4.68
N GLU A 186 -15.85 6.89 -4.87
CA GLU A 186 -16.81 6.76 -5.97
C GLU A 186 -16.09 6.91 -7.34
N GLN A 187 -15.24 7.92 -7.52
CA GLN A 187 -14.48 8.12 -8.76
C GLN A 187 -13.58 6.91 -9.08
N LEU A 188 -12.83 6.42 -8.08
CA LEU A 188 -11.94 5.27 -8.27
C LEU A 188 -12.71 3.95 -8.42
N SER A 189 -13.91 3.82 -7.87
CA SER A 189 -14.75 2.62 -8.02
C SER A 189 -15.27 2.47 -9.44
N THR A 190 -15.56 3.59 -10.11
CA THR A 190 -16.15 3.63 -11.45
C THR A 190 -15.11 3.69 -12.58
N THR A 191 -13.86 4.06 -12.28
CA THR A 191 -12.81 4.16 -13.29
C THR A 191 -12.49 2.82 -13.94
N ARG A 192 -12.14 2.89 -15.23
CA ARG A 192 -11.60 1.75 -15.99
C ARG A 192 -10.08 1.66 -15.94
N ALA A 193 -9.42 2.73 -15.52
CA ALA A 193 -7.98 2.75 -15.36
C ALA A 193 -7.52 1.72 -14.34
N ALA A 194 -6.32 1.19 -14.51
CA ALA A 194 -5.66 0.46 -13.46
C ALA A 194 -5.11 1.44 -12.42
N PHE A 195 -4.98 1.00 -11.18
CA PHE A 195 -4.31 1.81 -10.19
C PHE A 195 -3.54 0.97 -9.16
N VAL A 196 -2.45 1.57 -8.67
CA VAL A 196 -1.71 1.10 -7.50
C VAL A 196 -1.88 2.14 -6.39
N LEU A 197 -2.36 1.70 -5.24
CA LEU A 197 -2.80 2.56 -4.15
C LEU A 197 -2.03 2.25 -2.86
N ILE A 198 -1.37 3.26 -2.29
CA ILE A 198 -0.89 3.25 -0.91
C ILE A 198 -1.87 4.07 -0.08
N SER A 199 -2.36 3.53 1.02
CA SER A 199 -3.14 4.28 2.00
C SER A 199 -3.02 3.68 3.38
N HIS A 200 -3.14 4.52 4.41
CA HIS A 200 -3.34 4.10 5.79
C HIS A 200 -4.81 3.85 6.13
N ASP A 201 -5.72 4.30 5.28
CA ASP A 201 -7.15 4.04 5.43
C ASP A 201 -7.50 2.63 4.95
N ARG A 202 -7.73 1.75 5.92
CA ARG A 202 -8.06 0.35 5.66
C ARG A 202 -9.44 0.17 5.02
N ALA A 203 -10.40 1.06 5.31
CA ALA A 203 -11.74 0.99 4.73
C ALA A 203 -11.65 1.32 3.24
N PHE A 204 -10.93 2.38 2.89
CA PHE A 204 -10.67 2.80 1.53
C PHE A 204 -9.94 1.72 0.70
N LEU A 205 -8.90 1.08 1.28
CA LEU A 205 -8.23 -0.04 0.62
C LEU A 205 -9.16 -1.23 0.36
N ARG A 206 -9.99 -1.61 1.34
CA ARG A 206 -10.95 -2.72 1.22
C ARG A 206 -12.00 -2.48 0.14
N ALA A 207 -12.53 -1.26 0.06
CA ALA A 207 -13.56 -0.91 -0.90
C ALA A 207 -13.04 -0.95 -2.35
N LEU A 208 -11.80 -0.54 -2.58
CA LEU A 208 -11.29 -0.28 -3.92
C LEU A 208 -10.40 -1.37 -4.50
N THR A 209 -9.67 -2.14 -3.69
CA THR A 209 -8.62 -3.02 -4.20
C THR A 209 -9.07 -4.47 -4.37
N ARG A 210 -8.51 -5.14 -5.38
CA ARG A 210 -8.78 -6.54 -5.72
C ARG A 210 -7.52 -7.40 -5.74
N ALA A 211 -6.36 -6.78 -5.66
CA ALA A 211 -5.07 -7.44 -5.51
C ALA A 211 -4.24 -6.70 -4.47
N THR A 212 -3.29 -7.38 -3.86
CA THR A 212 -2.40 -6.80 -2.84
C THR A 212 -0.96 -7.11 -3.19
N LEU A 213 -0.12 -6.07 -3.21
CA LEU A 213 1.33 -6.16 -3.26
C LEU A 213 1.87 -5.88 -1.85
N TRP A 214 2.67 -6.78 -1.34
CA TRP A 214 3.28 -6.64 -0.03
C TRP A 214 4.79 -6.54 -0.15
N ILE A 215 5.34 -5.41 0.32
CA ILE A 215 6.78 -5.21 0.44
C ILE A 215 7.21 -5.61 1.85
N ASP A 216 8.06 -6.62 1.94
CA ASP A 216 8.69 -7.05 3.18
C ASP A 216 10.17 -7.38 2.95
N ARG A 217 11.06 -6.71 3.67
CA ARG A 217 12.52 -6.96 3.65
C ARG A 217 13.15 -6.98 2.25
N GLY A 218 12.74 -6.06 1.37
CA GLY A 218 13.25 -5.92 -0.01
C GLY A 218 12.58 -6.84 -1.04
N GLU A 219 11.75 -7.79 -0.61
CA GLU A 219 10.92 -8.61 -1.49
C GLU A 219 9.54 -8.01 -1.70
N VAL A 220 9.02 -8.12 -2.91
CA VAL A 220 7.63 -7.76 -3.24
C VAL A 220 6.87 -9.02 -3.62
N ARG A 221 5.81 -9.29 -2.88
CA ARG A 221 4.96 -10.46 -3.10
C ARG A 221 3.58 -9.99 -3.54
N ARG A 222 2.98 -10.66 -4.51
CA ARG A 222 1.64 -10.37 -5.03
C ARG A 222 0.65 -11.43 -4.60
N GLN A 223 -0.53 -11.00 -4.17
CA GLN A 223 -1.72 -11.82 -4.00
C GLN A 223 -2.85 -11.24 -4.84
N ASP A 224 -3.51 -12.06 -5.67
CA ASP A 224 -4.66 -11.67 -6.47
C ASP A 224 -5.97 -11.76 -5.65
N ARG A 225 -5.95 -11.13 -4.48
CA ARG A 225 -7.07 -10.90 -3.57
C ARG A 225 -6.97 -9.52 -2.98
N GLY A 226 -8.12 -8.91 -2.68
CA GLY A 226 -8.22 -7.59 -2.09
C GLY A 226 -7.58 -7.49 -0.71
N PHE A 227 -7.43 -6.26 -0.24
CA PHE A 227 -6.76 -5.96 1.02
C PHE A 227 -7.41 -6.61 2.25
N GLU A 228 -8.71 -6.95 2.19
CA GLU A 228 -9.41 -7.65 3.28
C GLU A 228 -8.76 -8.98 3.67
N HIS A 229 -8.07 -9.64 2.73
CA HIS A 229 -7.39 -10.92 2.95
C HIS A 229 -5.92 -10.79 3.32
N PHE A 230 -5.40 -9.56 3.42
CA PHE A 230 -3.98 -9.32 3.61
C PHE A 230 -3.46 -9.81 4.96
N GLU A 231 -4.21 -9.60 6.04
CA GLU A 231 -3.76 -9.99 7.39
C GLU A 231 -3.62 -11.50 7.51
N ASP A 232 -4.61 -12.27 7.07
CA ASP A 232 -4.59 -13.74 7.07
C ASP A 232 -3.47 -14.29 6.17
N TRP A 233 -3.30 -13.67 5.00
CA TRP A 233 -2.22 -14.05 4.09
C TRP A 233 -0.84 -13.82 4.69
N ARG A 234 -0.62 -12.65 5.27
CA ARG A 234 0.62 -12.30 5.97
C ARG A 234 0.92 -13.26 7.11
N GLU A 235 -0.07 -13.57 7.95
CA GLU A 235 0.08 -14.50 9.07
C GLU A 235 0.42 -15.92 8.59
N THR A 236 -0.23 -16.38 7.53
CA THR A 236 0.07 -17.68 6.91
C THR A 236 1.51 -17.73 6.41
N LEU A 237 1.98 -16.71 5.71
CA LEU A 237 3.36 -16.64 5.23
C LEU A 237 4.36 -16.60 6.39
N TRP A 238 4.07 -15.81 7.42
CA TRP A 238 4.92 -15.74 8.61
C TRP A 238 4.99 -17.07 9.36
N ALA A 239 3.88 -17.76 9.51
CA ALA A 239 3.85 -19.09 10.14
C ALA A 239 4.69 -20.10 9.33
N ALA A 240 4.58 -20.08 8.00
CA ALA A 240 5.38 -20.93 7.12
C ALA A 240 6.89 -20.61 7.22
N GLU A 241 7.26 -19.31 7.26
CA GLU A 241 8.66 -18.88 7.46
C GLU A 241 9.21 -19.34 8.82
N ASP A 242 8.41 -19.23 9.89
CA ASP A 242 8.84 -19.67 11.23
C ASP A 242 9.00 -21.18 11.27
N GLU A 243 8.09 -21.94 10.65
CA GLU A 243 8.22 -23.40 10.57
C GLU A 243 9.48 -23.81 9.78
N ALA A 244 9.73 -23.16 8.62
CA ALA A 244 10.94 -23.41 7.83
C ALA A 244 12.21 -23.10 8.63
N ARG A 245 12.20 -21.97 9.37
CA ARG A 245 13.30 -21.58 10.26
C ARG A 245 13.53 -22.63 11.38
N HIS A 246 12.47 -23.09 12.03
CA HIS A 246 12.59 -24.13 13.04
C HIS A 246 13.09 -25.47 12.48
N LYS A 247 12.69 -25.83 11.25
CA LYS A 247 13.22 -27.01 10.55
C LYS A 247 14.73 -26.87 10.28
N LEU A 248 15.15 -25.68 9.79
CA LEU A 248 16.55 -25.36 9.53
C LEU A 248 17.38 -25.39 10.83
N ASP A 249 16.92 -24.78 11.91
CA ASP A 249 17.59 -24.75 13.22
C ASP A 249 17.74 -26.19 13.78
N ARG A 250 16.71 -27.04 13.65
CA ARG A 250 16.78 -28.47 14.04
C ARG A 250 17.82 -29.23 13.22
N LYS A 251 17.88 -29.00 11.91
CA LYS A 251 18.84 -29.62 11.01
C LYS A 251 20.27 -29.17 11.36
N ILE A 252 20.49 -27.89 11.59
CA ILE A 252 21.80 -27.35 12.02
C ILE A 252 22.23 -27.98 13.35
N LYS A 253 21.34 -28.09 14.35
CA LYS A 253 21.63 -28.70 15.65
C LYS A 253 22.01 -30.18 15.51
N ALA A 254 21.28 -30.92 14.65
CA ALA A 254 21.56 -32.37 14.41
C ALA A 254 22.93 -32.56 13.74
N GLU A 255 23.24 -31.74 12.69
CA GLU A 255 24.52 -31.82 11.98
C GLU A 255 25.68 -31.34 12.87
N ALA A 256 25.46 -30.33 13.72
CA ALA A 256 26.46 -29.84 14.67
C ALA A 256 26.80 -30.91 15.74
N ARG A 257 25.77 -31.58 16.29
CA ARG A 257 26.00 -32.71 17.25
C ARG A 257 26.81 -33.80 16.59
N TRP A 258 26.42 -34.21 15.37
CA TRP A 258 27.17 -35.23 14.63
C TRP A 258 28.63 -34.78 14.38
N ALA A 259 28.89 -33.52 14.06
CA ALA A 259 30.25 -32.98 13.82
C ALA A 259 31.12 -33.06 15.08
N VAL A 260 30.56 -33.00 16.28
CA VAL A 260 31.29 -33.16 17.56
C VAL A 260 31.52 -34.64 17.89
N GLU A 261 30.50 -35.47 17.77
CA GLU A 261 30.53 -36.88 18.20
C GLU A 261 31.13 -37.81 17.16
N GLY A 262 31.03 -37.48 15.86
CA GLY A 262 31.35 -38.39 14.73
C GLY A 262 32.75 -38.25 14.10
N ILE A 263 33.60 -37.29 14.57
CA ILE A 263 34.88 -36.94 13.92
C ILE A 263 36.00 -38.01 14.18
N SER A 264 35.87 -38.85 15.17
CA SER A 264 36.97 -39.71 15.63
C SER A 264 37.44 -40.83 14.69
N ALA A 265 36.64 -41.25 13.68
CA ALA A 265 36.94 -42.45 12.91
C ALA A 265 37.30 -42.31 11.43
N ARG A 266 36.99 -41.21 10.67
CA ARG A 266 37.25 -41.13 9.23
C ARG A 266 37.38 -39.66 8.70
N ARG A 267 38.50 -39.04 8.91
CA ARG A 267 38.78 -37.60 8.50
C ARG A 267 38.46 -37.24 7.04
N LYS A 268 38.72 -38.05 6.06
CA LYS A 268 38.52 -37.70 4.63
C LYS A 268 37.02 -37.76 4.19
N ARG A 269 36.21 -38.63 4.76
CA ARG A 269 34.82 -38.85 4.33
C ARG A 269 33.85 -37.76 4.88
N ASN A 270 34.30 -37.01 5.88
CA ASN A 270 33.49 -36.05 6.62
C ASN A 270 33.58 -34.58 6.14
N GLN A 271 34.55 -34.24 5.25
CA GLN A 271 34.70 -32.87 4.77
C GLN A 271 33.48 -32.34 4.01
N GLY A 272 32.78 -33.18 3.24
CA GLY A 272 31.56 -32.80 2.53
C GLY A 272 30.44 -32.40 3.50
N ARG A 273 30.29 -33.13 4.60
CA ARG A 273 29.24 -32.87 5.61
C ARG A 273 29.54 -31.64 6.47
N VAL A 274 30.82 -31.41 6.77
CA VAL A 274 31.27 -30.14 7.42
C VAL A 274 31.00 -28.93 6.53
N ARG A 275 31.27 -29.03 5.21
CA ARG A 275 30.92 -27.97 4.25
C ARG A 275 29.41 -27.76 4.18
N ALA A 276 28.62 -28.83 4.17
CA ALA A 276 27.16 -28.72 4.19
C ALA A 276 26.64 -28.03 5.47
N LEU A 277 27.22 -28.32 6.64
CA LEU A 277 26.88 -27.62 7.87
C LEU A 277 27.26 -26.12 7.81
N ALA A 278 28.41 -25.78 7.22
CA ALA A 278 28.81 -24.39 7.01
C ALA A 278 27.80 -23.65 6.10
N ALA A 279 27.40 -24.28 4.99
CA ALA A 279 26.38 -23.72 4.08
C ALA A 279 25.02 -23.50 4.77
N LEU A 280 24.55 -24.46 5.60
CA LEU A 280 23.32 -24.29 6.37
C LEU A 280 23.40 -23.15 7.40
N ARG A 281 24.58 -22.92 7.99
CA ARG A 281 24.80 -21.79 8.91
C ARG A 281 24.83 -20.47 8.18
N GLU A 282 25.43 -20.43 6.99
CA GLU A 282 25.43 -19.25 6.14
C GLU A 282 24.04 -18.92 5.63
N GLU A 283 23.27 -19.90 5.16
CA GLU A 283 21.83 -19.77 4.84
C GLU A 283 21.05 -19.19 6.02
N ARG A 284 21.30 -19.69 7.22
CA ARG A 284 20.66 -19.21 8.45
C ARG A 284 21.07 -17.79 8.83
N ALA A 285 22.32 -17.42 8.61
CA ALA A 285 22.86 -16.08 8.87
C ALA A 285 22.32 -15.04 7.88
N GLY A 286 22.14 -15.44 6.61
CA GLY A 286 21.56 -14.57 5.56
C GLY A 286 20.07 -14.29 5.75
N GLN A 287 19.36 -15.05 6.58
CA GLN A 287 17.94 -14.79 6.84
C GLN A 287 17.75 -13.50 7.65
N ILE A 288 17.17 -12.48 7.03
CA ILE A 288 16.84 -11.21 7.69
C ILE A 288 15.77 -11.47 8.76
N ARG A 289 16.08 -11.14 10.02
CA ARG A 289 15.14 -11.29 11.14
C ARG A 289 14.00 -10.28 11.03
N ARG A 290 12.78 -10.71 11.36
CA ARG A 290 11.67 -9.78 11.59
C ARG A 290 12.05 -8.85 12.74
N GLN A 291 11.94 -7.55 12.50
CA GLN A 291 11.97 -6.60 13.61
C GLN A 291 10.63 -6.72 14.33
N GLY A 292 10.66 -7.13 15.61
CA GLY A 292 9.46 -7.18 16.44
C GLY A 292 8.79 -5.80 16.52
N THR A 293 7.48 -5.79 16.67
CA THR A 293 6.78 -4.60 17.16
C THR A 293 7.30 -4.34 18.58
N ALA A 294 7.82 -3.12 18.83
CA ALA A 294 8.12 -2.71 20.18
C ALA A 294 6.79 -2.72 20.96
N ALA A 295 6.64 -3.64 21.90
CA ALA A 295 5.59 -3.57 22.89
C ALA A 295 5.99 -2.42 23.85
N MET A 296 5.46 -1.22 23.63
CA MET A 296 5.48 -0.19 24.64
C MET A 296 4.44 -0.58 25.69
N GLU A 297 4.88 -1.15 26.79
CA GLU A 297 4.10 -1.15 28.02
C GLU A 297 4.06 0.29 28.50
N LEU A 298 2.92 0.95 28.27
CA LEU A 298 2.61 2.21 28.95
C LEU A 298 2.35 1.84 30.41
N ASP A 299 3.33 2.13 31.25
CA ASP A 299 3.18 2.01 32.70
C ASP A 299 1.95 2.83 33.10
N ALA A 300 0.99 2.19 33.75
CA ALA A 300 -0.22 2.84 34.20
C ALA A 300 0.19 3.82 35.32
N GLY A 301 0.46 5.07 34.94
CA GLY A 301 0.74 6.15 35.88
C GLY A 301 -0.34 6.27 36.95
N GLN A 302 -0.08 7.06 38.01
CA GLN A 302 -0.96 7.27 39.15
C GLN A 302 -2.44 7.41 38.72
N GLN A 303 -3.31 6.66 39.41
CA GLN A 303 -4.74 6.61 39.07
C GLN A 303 -5.37 7.99 39.24
N SER A 304 -5.56 8.72 38.14
CA SER A 304 -6.37 9.93 38.08
C SER A 304 -7.85 9.58 38.36
N GLY A 305 -8.64 10.56 38.80
CA GLY A 305 -10.08 10.40 39.09
C GLY A 305 -10.89 9.81 37.90
N LYS A 306 -12.11 9.35 38.16
CA LYS A 306 -13.00 8.77 37.13
C LYS A 306 -13.35 9.75 36.02
N ARG A 307 -13.38 11.06 36.29
CA ARG A 307 -13.62 12.13 35.30
C ARG A 307 -12.28 12.67 34.83
N VAL A 308 -12.09 12.73 33.53
CA VAL A 308 -10.88 13.26 32.90
C VAL A 308 -11.12 14.67 32.39
N ILE A 309 -12.26 14.91 31.76
CA ILE A 309 -12.68 16.20 31.24
C ILE A 309 -14.16 16.41 31.57
N ASP A 310 -14.52 17.59 32.07
CA ASP A 310 -15.91 18.03 32.30
C ASP A 310 -16.01 19.45 31.75
N ALA A 311 -16.48 19.58 30.51
CA ALA A 311 -16.63 20.86 29.81
C ALA A 311 -18.10 21.22 29.77
N LYS A 312 -18.45 22.45 30.18
CA LYS A 312 -19.83 22.93 30.24
C LYS A 312 -19.96 24.26 29.53
N GLY A 313 -20.88 24.29 28.55
CA GLY A 313 -21.21 25.50 27.80
C GLY A 313 -20.00 26.10 27.05
N ILE A 314 -18.98 25.31 26.73
CA ILE A 314 -17.77 25.83 26.09
C ILE A 314 -18.06 26.27 24.65
N SER A 315 -17.61 27.48 24.29
CA SER A 315 -17.69 28.00 22.93
C SER A 315 -16.40 28.67 22.50
N LYS A 316 -16.21 28.85 21.19
CA LYS A 316 -15.05 29.54 20.62
C LYS A 316 -15.37 30.25 19.32
N ALA A 317 -14.94 31.51 19.24
CA ALA A 317 -14.93 32.30 18.01
C ALA A 317 -13.51 32.83 17.73
N PHE A 318 -13.20 33.11 16.51
CA PHE A 318 -12.00 33.82 16.09
C PHE A 318 -12.43 35.03 15.23
N GLY A 319 -12.27 36.23 15.80
CA GLY A 319 -12.86 37.42 15.24
C GLY A 319 -14.40 37.27 15.15
N ASP A 320 -14.97 37.58 14.03
CA ASP A 320 -16.44 37.47 13.80
C ASP A 320 -16.90 36.05 13.44
N ARG A 321 -15.96 35.09 13.32
CA ARG A 321 -16.29 33.73 12.92
C ARG A 321 -16.48 32.83 14.15
N LEU A 322 -17.72 32.41 14.41
CA LEU A 322 -18.04 31.40 15.40
C LEU A 322 -17.60 30.03 14.89
N ILE A 323 -16.68 29.37 15.61
CA ILE A 323 -16.16 28.04 15.27
C ILE A 323 -16.91 26.96 16.01
N LEU A 324 -17.12 27.12 17.31
CA LEU A 324 -17.83 26.16 18.14
C LEU A 324 -18.94 26.85 18.90
N ARG A 325 -20.18 26.37 18.70
CA ARG A 325 -21.32 26.81 19.49
C ARG A 325 -21.21 26.27 20.91
N PRO A 326 -21.86 26.92 21.90
CA PRO A 326 -21.84 26.40 23.25
C PRO A 326 -22.35 24.96 23.33
N PHE A 327 -21.59 24.06 23.95
CA PHE A 327 -21.97 22.68 24.15
C PHE A 327 -21.28 22.09 25.40
N ASP A 328 -21.83 20.99 25.87
CA ASP A 328 -21.33 20.24 27.01
C ASP A 328 -20.66 18.95 26.54
N LEU A 329 -19.52 18.61 27.16
CA LEU A 329 -18.83 17.35 26.89
C LEU A 329 -18.25 16.81 28.19
N ARG A 330 -18.51 15.54 28.47
CA ARG A 330 -17.88 14.83 29.57
C ARG A 330 -17.14 13.63 29.04
N VAL A 331 -15.84 13.52 29.44
CA VAL A 331 -15.01 12.38 29.10
C VAL A 331 -14.60 11.68 30.39
N LEU A 332 -14.90 10.40 30.48
CA LEU A 332 -14.54 9.56 31.59
C LEU A 332 -13.26 8.78 31.30
N ARG A 333 -12.63 8.28 32.34
CA ARG A 333 -11.46 7.44 32.21
C ARG A 333 -11.78 6.15 31.46
N GLY A 334 -11.06 5.87 30.40
CA GLY A 334 -11.26 4.71 29.53
C GLY A 334 -12.14 4.97 28.31
N ASP A 335 -12.82 6.14 28.23
CA ASP A 335 -13.57 6.51 27.05
C ASP A 335 -12.64 6.66 25.84
N ARG A 336 -13.15 6.24 24.70
CA ARG A 336 -12.54 6.44 23.39
C ARG A 336 -13.45 7.33 22.56
N VAL A 337 -13.12 8.60 22.48
CA VAL A 337 -13.95 9.61 21.81
C VAL A 337 -13.35 9.96 20.47
N ALA A 338 -14.14 9.90 19.39
CA ALA A 338 -13.76 10.32 18.06
C ALA A 338 -14.50 11.60 17.69
N PHE A 339 -13.76 12.64 17.26
CA PHE A 339 -14.34 13.86 16.70
C PHE A 339 -14.35 13.76 15.17
N VAL A 340 -15.55 13.69 14.60
CA VAL A 340 -15.77 13.54 13.15
C VAL A 340 -16.43 14.82 12.61
N GLY A 341 -16.03 15.22 11.41
CA GLY A 341 -16.61 16.38 10.74
C GLY A 341 -15.71 16.88 9.59
N PRO A 342 -16.21 17.80 8.74
CA PRO A 342 -15.48 18.35 7.62
C PRO A 342 -14.24 19.15 8.06
N ASN A 343 -13.34 19.44 7.11
CA ASN A 343 -12.19 20.30 7.37
C ASN A 343 -12.67 21.71 7.73
N GLY A 344 -12.01 22.33 8.72
CA GLY A 344 -12.43 23.64 9.22
C GLY A 344 -13.61 23.65 10.20
N ALA A 345 -14.20 22.49 10.55
CA ALA A 345 -15.30 22.40 11.53
C ALA A 345 -14.88 22.65 12.99
N GLY A 346 -13.61 22.95 13.27
CA GLY A 346 -13.15 23.27 14.62
C GLY A 346 -12.66 22.06 15.45
N LYS A 347 -12.46 20.88 14.85
CA LYS A 347 -11.98 19.67 15.56
C LYS A 347 -10.69 19.91 16.36
N THR A 348 -9.69 20.51 15.71
CA THR A 348 -8.41 20.82 16.37
C THR A 348 -8.56 21.88 17.44
N THR A 349 -9.41 22.90 17.21
CA THR A 349 -9.73 23.93 18.20
C THR A 349 -10.37 23.31 19.44
N LEU A 350 -11.33 22.39 19.24
CA LEU A 350 -11.98 21.67 20.32
C LEU A 350 -10.94 20.88 21.14
N ILE A 351 -10.07 20.08 20.50
CA ILE A 351 -9.04 19.33 21.21
C ILE A 351 -8.15 20.28 22.00
N LYS A 352 -7.70 21.39 21.43
CA LYS A 352 -6.86 22.39 22.12
C LYS A 352 -7.56 23.04 23.31
N MET A 353 -8.86 23.23 23.24
CA MET A 353 -9.64 23.72 24.40
C MET A 353 -9.72 22.65 25.50
N LEU A 354 -9.95 21.39 25.12
CA LEU A 354 -10.06 20.28 26.08
C LEU A 354 -8.70 19.95 26.74
N THR A 355 -7.59 20.23 26.07
CA THR A 355 -6.22 20.08 26.61
C THR A 355 -5.74 21.31 27.38
N GLY A 356 -6.51 22.40 27.38
CA GLY A 356 -6.14 23.65 28.06
C GLY A 356 -5.14 24.51 27.28
N GLU A 357 -4.82 24.17 26.02
CA GLU A 357 -3.92 24.98 25.20
C GLU A 357 -4.58 26.29 24.73
N ILE A 358 -5.90 26.32 24.59
CA ILE A 358 -6.70 27.47 24.22
C ILE A 358 -7.84 27.60 25.22
N ALA A 359 -8.02 28.79 25.78
CA ALA A 359 -9.16 29.08 26.66
C ALA A 359 -10.46 29.18 25.82
N PRO A 360 -11.60 28.63 26.28
CA PRO A 360 -12.89 28.89 25.70
C PRO A 360 -13.27 30.38 25.89
N ASP A 361 -14.14 30.91 25.03
CA ASP A 361 -14.64 32.27 25.17
C ASP A 361 -15.80 32.32 26.16
N THR A 362 -16.58 31.22 26.24
CA THR A 362 -17.63 31.03 27.27
C THR A 362 -17.55 29.59 27.80
N GLY A 363 -18.09 29.39 28.99
CA GLY A 363 -18.11 28.08 29.65
C GLY A 363 -16.83 27.76 30.43
N GLU A 364 -16.79 26.59 30.99
CA GLU A 364 -15.66 26.08 31.81
C GLU A 364 -15.29 24.64 31.45
#